data_80cb68068e98239f61aeff81a1bf5a79
#
_entry.id   80cb68068e98239f61aeff81a1bf5a79
#
_cell.length_a   1.000
_cell.length_b   1.000
_cell.length_c   1.000
_cell.angle_alpha   90.00
_cell.angle_beta   90.00
_cell.angle_gamma   90.00
#
_symmetry.space_group_name_H-M   'P 1'
#
loop_
_entity.id
_entity.type
_entity.pdbx_description
1 polymer ?
#
loop_
_entity_poly.entity_id
_entity_poly.type
_entity_poly.pdbx_seq_one_letter_code
_entity_poly.pdbx_strand_id
1 'polypeptide(L)'
;MHTIPDIAPFREKLSELNEQMADPDFYSDQRRAADVSREQMRLSTLVEKFEAYHGTVEQLEENQAMATDESIEAELREMAEEEIEPLANERDRLANDVLRFMIPPDTTDSRNSVMEIRGGAGGDEANIFAGDLFRMYSRYAETQGWRV
;
A
#
# COMPACT_ATOMS: atom_id res chain seq x y z
N MET A 1 -4.33 8.03 18.34
CA MET A 1 -3.01 8.26 17.72
C MET A 1 -2.40 6.89 17.49
N HIS A 2 -2.25 6.44 16.26
CA HIS A 2 -1.65 5.15 15.96
C HIS A 2 -0.13 5.32 16.02
N THR A 3 0.54 4.50 16.85
CA THR A 3 2.00 4.49 16.90
C THR A 3 2.52 3.77 15.66
N ILE A 4 3.16 4.48 14.76
CA ILE A 4 3.86 3.90 13.61
C ILE A 4 5.16 3.28 14.14
N PRO A 5 5.46 2.01 13.82
CA PRO A 5 6.69 1.36 14.26
C PRO A 5 7.92 1.96 13.57
N ASP A 6 9.11 1.63 14.08
CA ASP A 6 10.37 2.03 13.49
C ASP A 6 10.56 1.39 12.10
N ILE A 7 11.03 2.20 11.15
CA ILE A 7 11.34 1.78 9.78
C ILE A 7 12.66 0.98 9.68
N ALA A 8 13.59 1.15 10.62
CA ALA A 8 14.94 0.60 10.53
C ALA A 8 14.99 -0.92 10.25
N PRO A 9 14.19 -1.77 10.92
CA PRO A 9 14.19 -3.21 10.64
C PRO A 9 13.75 -3.56 9.21
N PHE A 10 12.84 -2.76 8.64
CA PHE A 10 12.37 -2.99 7.26
C PHE A 10 13.41 -2.58 6.22
N ARG A 11 14.14 -1.49 6.46
CA ARG A 11 15.28 -1.07 5.62
C ARG A 11 16.42 -2.09 5.65
N GLU A 12 16.76 -2.60 6.83
CA GLU A 12 17.78 -3.64 6.98
C GLU A 12 17.39 -4.89 6.19
N LYS A 13 16.15 -5.35 6.35
CA LYS A 13 15.64 -6.50 5.62
C LYS A 13 15.61 -6.29 4.10
N LEU A 14 15.23 -5.10 3.65
CA LEU A 14 15.26 -4.74 2.23
C LEU A 14 16.70 -4.77 1.67
N SER A 15 17.68 -4.29 2.45
CA SER A 15 19.09 -4.35 2.08
C SER A 15 19.57 -5.80 1.94
N GLU A 16 19.25 -6.67 2.89
CA GLU A 16 19.59 -8.11 2.81
C GLU A 16 19.01 -8.78 1.55
N LEU A 17 17.77 -8.45 1.19
CA LEU A 17 17.14 -9.02 -0.01
C LEU A 17 17.80 -8.49 -1.28
N ASN A 18 18.16 -7.21 -1.32
CA ASN A 18 18.90 -6.63 -2.46
C ASN A 18 20.28 -7.27 -2.63
N GLU A 19 20.98 -7.55 -1.53
CA GLU A 19 22.25 -8.27 -1.56
C GLU A 19 22.09 -9.71 -2.09
N GLN A 20 21.04 -10.43 -1.66
CA GLN A 20 20.73 -11.76 -2.18
C GLN A 20 20.42 -11.74 -3.68
N MET A 21 19.70 -10.71 -4.17
CA MET A 21 19.39 -10.57 -5.59
C MET A 21 20.58 -10.17 -6.46
N ALA A 22 21.63 -9.64 -5.86
CA ALA A 22 22.88 -9.31 -6.56
C ALA A 22 23.78 -10.54 -6.80
N ASP A 23 23.48 -11.69 -6.18
CA ASP A 23 24.22 -12.94 -6.39
C ASP A 23 24.02 -13.43 -7.84
N PRO A 24 25.08 -13.71 -8.61
CA PRO A 24 25.00 -14.25 -9.97
C PRO A 24 24.15 -15.53 -10.09
N ASP A 25 24.15 -16.36 -9.04
CA ASP A 25 23.42 -17.63 -9.02
C ASP A 25 21.97 -17.48 -8.50
N PHE A 26 21.52 -16.26 -8.18
CA PHE A 26 20.18 -15.99 -7.63
C PHE A 26 19.05 -16.59 -8.48
N TYR A 27 19.15 -16.49 -9.79
CA TYR A 27 18.11 -16.93 -10.73
C TYR A 27 18.20 -18.43 -11.08
N SER A 28 19.14 -19.18 -10.52
CA SER A 28 19.25 -20.64 -10.72
C SER A 28 18.05 -21.40 -10.13
N ASP A 29 17.47 -20.92 -9.04
CA ASP A 29 16.21 -21.41 -8.46
C ASP A 29 15.08 -20.41 -8.72
N GLN A 30 14.29 -20.66 -9.75
CA GLN A 30 13.20 -19.77 -10.17
C GLN A 30 12.12 -19.55 -9.09
N ARG A 31 11.83 -20.56 -8.25
CA ARG A 31 10.82 -20.43 -7.19
C ARG A 31 11.33 -19.50 -6.09
N ARG A 32 12.54 -19.77 -5.61
CA ARG A 32 13.19 -18.91 -4.60
C ARG A 32 13.33 -17.49 -5.13
N ALA A 33 13.79 -17.31 -6.37
CA ALA A 33 13.92 -15.99 -6.98
C ALA A 33 12.59 -15.23 -7.05
N ALA A 34 11.50 -15.91 -7.41
CA ALA A 34 10.17 -15.31 -7.45
C ALA A 34 9.67 -14.90 -6.05
N ASP A 35 9.91 -15.72 -5.03
CA ASP A 35 9.50 -15.44 -3.66
C ASP A 35 10.26 -14.26 -3.07
N VAL A 36 11.58 -14.24 -3.22
CA VAL A 36 12.47 -13.16 -2.78
C VAL A 36 12.13 -11.84 -3.50
N SER A 37 11.92 -11.89 -4.82
CA SER A 37 11.56 -10.69 -5.59
C SER A 37 10.22 -10.10 -5.17
N ARG A 38 9.22 -10.93 -4.86
CA ARG A 38 7.93 -10.45 -4.32
C ARG A 38 8.09 -9.77 -2.96
N GLU A 39 8.86 -10.38 -2.07
CA GLU A 39 9.08 -9.81 -0.74
C GLU A 39 9.91 -8.52 -0.82
N GLN A 40 10.92 -8.48 -1.67
CA GLN A 40 11.71 -7.28 -1.94
C GLN A 40 10.82 -6.13 -2.45
N MET A 41 9.96 -6.39 -3.44
CA MET A 41 9.03 -5.39 -3.98
C MET A 41 8.06 -4.90 -2.90
N ARG A 42 7.53 -5.82 -2.09
CA ARG A 42 6.64 -5.48 -0.98
C ARG A 42 7.33 -4.60 0.05
N LEU A 43 8.56 -4.96 0.47
CA LEU A 43 9.31 -4.16 1.44
C LEU A 43 9.76 -2.82 0.87
N SER A 44 10.13 -2.74 -0.41
CA SER A 44 10.42 -1.47 -1.09
C SER A 44 9.23 -0.52 -1.03
N THR A 45 8.05 -0.99 -1.42
CA THR A 45 6.81 -0.20 -1.34
C THR A 45 6.48 0.22 0.10
N LEU A 46 6.71 -0.66 1.08
CA LEU A 46 6.49 -0.34 2.49
C LEU A 46 7.45 0.78 2.96
N VAL A 47 8.74 0.68 2.62
CA VAL A 47 9.74 1.70 2.95
C VAL A 47 9.39 3.04 2.32
N GLU A 48 8.98 3.07 1.04
CA GLU A 48 8.53 4.30 0.37
C GLU A 48 7.35 4.96 1.10
N LYS A 49 6.39 4.15 1.58
CA LYS A 49 5.25 4.67 2.36
C LYS A 49 5.68 5.25 3.72
N PHE A 50 6.63 4.61 4.39
CA PHE A 50 7.21 5.14 5.63
C PHE A 50 7.95 6.47 5.37
N GLU A 51 8.72 6.55 4.29
CA GLU A 51 9.46 7.77 3.94
C GLU A 51 8.52 8.94 3.63
N ALA A 52 7.44 8.67 2.89
CA ALA A 52 6.40 9.67 2.65
C ALA A 52 5.74 10.14 3.96
N TYR A 53 5.41 9.21 4.87
CA TYR A 53 4.88 9.54 6.18
C TYR A 53 5.85 10.40 6.99
N HIS A 54 7.12 10.00 7.09
CA HIS A 54 8.13 10.76 7.85
C HIS A 54 8.37 12.14 7.26
N GLY A 55 8.47 12.26 5.94
CA GLY A 55 8.62 13.55 5.28
C GLY A 55 7.44 14.50 5.58
N THR A 56 6.20 13.97 5.62
CA THR A 56 5.02 14.78 6.00
C THR A 56 5.06 15.17 7.48
N VAL A 57 5.54 14.29 8.37
CA VAL A 57 5.72 14.62 9.81
C VAL A 57 6.75 15.75 9.97
N GLU A 58 7.90 15.65 9.30
CA GLU A 58 8.94 16.70 9.33
C GLU A 58 8.41 18.03 8.83
N GLN A 59 7.71 18.06 7.69
CA GLN A 59 7.08 19.27 7.17
C GLN A 59 6.05 19.87 8.14
N LEU A 60 5.25 19.02 8.79
CA LEU A 60 4.28 19.47 9.79
C LEU A 60 4.98 20.11 11.00
N GLU A 61 6.06 19.50 11.51
CA GLU A 61 6.85 20.03 12.61
C GLU A 61 7.54 21.36 12.23
N GLU A 62 8.08 21.46 11.03
CA GLU A 62 8.69 22.69 10.51
C GLU A 62 7.65 23.82 10.41
N ASN A 63 6.47 23.56 9.84
CA ASN A 63 5.41 24.56 9.73
C ASN A 63 4.88 24.98 11.09
N GLN A 64 4.72 24.05 12.06
CA GLN A 64 4.33 24.36 13.42
C GLN A 64 5.37 25.26 14.13
N ALA A 65 6.65 24.97 13.94
CA ALA A 65 7.72 25.80 14.50
C ALA A 65 7.72 27.19 13.86
N MET A 66 7.59 27.27 12.53
CA MET A 66 7.56 28.52 11.78
C MET A 66 6.37 29.40 12.16
N ALA A 67 5.17 28.84 12.31
CA ALA A 67 3.96 29.56 12.69
C ALA A 67 4.04 30.22 14.08
N THR A 68 4.88 29.66 14.97
CA THR A 68 5.05 30.18 16.34
C THR A 68 6.29 31.04 16.54
N ASP A 69 7.17 31.16 15.55
CA ASP A 69 8.41 31.93 15.63
C ASP A 69 8.16 33.42 15.34
N GLU A 70 8.22 34.24 16.38
CA GLU A 70 8.03 35.71 16.27
C GLU A 70 9.14 36.40 15.47
N SER A 71 10.27 35.76 15.21
CA SER A 71 11.38 36.35 14.42
C SER A 71 11.10 36.25 12.91
N ILE A 72 10.13 35.49 12.48
CA ILE A 72 9.72 35.29 11.08
C ILE A 72 8.66 36.35 10.70
N GLU A 73 8.68 36.80 9.44
CA GLU A 73 7.71 37.75 8.89
C GLU A 73 6.26 37.21 9.06
N ALA A 74 5.32 38.12 9.38
CA ALA A 74 3.94 37.75 9.68
C ALA A 74 3.26 36.99 8.53
N GLU A 75 3.53 37.33 7.29
CA GLU A 75 3.00 36.66 6.09
C GLU A 75 3.47 35.22 5.99
N LEU A 76 4.74 34.93 6.27
CA LEU A 76 5.28 33.57 6.27
C LEU A 76 4.72 32.73 7.40
N ARG A 77 4.47 33.33 8.57
CA ARG A 77 3.82 32.62 9.68
C ARG A 77 2.38 32.22 9.35
N GLU A 78 1.63 33.14 8.71
CA GLU A 78 0.25 32.89 8.27
C GLU A 78 0.21 31.76 7.23
N MET A 79 1.09 31.77 6.25
CA MET A 79 1.22 30.68 5.27
C MET A 79 1.55 29.34 5.93
N ALA A 80 2.47 29.32 6.89
CA ALA A 80 2.83 28.12 7.63
C ALA A 80 1.62 27.59 8.47
N GLU A 81 0.85 28.49 9.07
CA GLU A 81 -0.35 28.13 9.83
C GLU A 81 -1.43 27.50 8.93
N GLU A 82 -1.64 28.02 7.71
CA GLU A 82 -2.58 27.47 6.74
C GLU A 82 -2.22 26.04 6.28
N GLU A 83 -0.92 25.71 6.23
CA GLU A 83 -0.43 24.38 5.83
C GLU A 83 -0.53 23.33 6.95
N ILE A 84 -0.70 23.70 8.23
CA ILE A 84 -0.71 22.75 9.35
C ILE A 84 -1.86 21.76 9.24
N GLU A 85 -3.09 22.21 8.98
CA GLU A 85 -4.26 21.32 8.92
C GLU A 85 -4.21 20.36 7.72
N PRO A 86 -3.90 20.79 6.48
CA PRO A 86 -3.66 19.89 5.35
C PRO A 86 -2.58 18.84 5.63
N LEU A 87 -1.43 19.23 6.17
CA LEU A 87 -0.34 18.31 6.51
C LEU A 87 -0.72 17.33 7.61
N ALA A 88 -1.47 17.76 8.63
CA ALA A 88 -1.96 16.87 9.68
C ALA A 88 -2.92 15.80 9.13
N ASN A 89 -3.81 16.18 8.21
CA ASN A 89 -4.72 15.26 7.54
C ASN A 89 -3.97 14.26 6.65
N GLU A 90 -2.97 14.75 5.90
CA GLU A 90 -2.15 13.89 5.04
C GLU A 90 -1.29 12.93 5.86
N ARG A 91 -0.69 13.38 6.97
CA ARG A 91 0.01 12.51 7.94
C ARG A 91 -0.88 11.37 8.41
N ASP A 92 -2.13 11.66 8.80
CA ASP A 92 -3.04 10.64 9.31
C ASP A 92 -3.47 9.66 8.20
N ARG A 93 -3.63 10.13 6.98
CA ARG A 93 -3.87 9.29 5.81
C ARG A 93 -2.69 8.35 5.54
N LEU A 94 -1.47 8.89 5.51
CA LEU A 94 -0.25 8.11 5.27
C LEU A 94 0.03 7.12 6.40
N ALA A 95 -0.24 7.49 7.66
CA ALA A 95 -0.16 6.59 8.80
C ALA A 95 -1.06 5.35 8.62
N ASN A 96 -2.31 5.57 8.21
CA ASN A 96 -3.24 4.47 7.93
C ASN A 96 -2.78 3.60 6.75
N ASP A 97 -2.21 4.21 5.70
CA ASP A 97 -1.69 3.48 4.54
C ASP A 97 -0.50 2.60 4.93
N VAL A 98 0.43 3.10 5.76
CA VAL A 98 1.54 2.30 6.31
C VAL A 98 1.00 1.11 7.11
N LEU A 99 0.10 1.36 8.07
CA LEU A 99 -0.44 0.31 8.93
C LEU A 99 -1.18 -0.77 8.13
N ARG A 100 -1.96 -0.39 7.12
CA ARG A 100 -2.64 -1.35 6.23
C ARG A 100 -1.64 -2.19 5.44
N PHE A 101 -0.58 -1.57 4.93
CA PHE A 101 0.42 -2.26 4.12
C PHE A 101 1.34 -3.17 4.96
N MET A 102 1.46 -2.91 6.26
CA MET A 102 2.17 -3.78 7.20
C MET A 102 1.47 -5.11 7.46
N ILE A 103 0.15 -5.21 7.23
CA ILE A 103 -0.56 -6.47 7.35
C ILE A 103 0.00 -7.43 6.30
N PRO A 104 0.55 -8.60 6.72
CA PRO A 104 1.05 -9.56 5.75
C PRO A 104 -0.07 -10.00 4.81
N PRO A 105 0.19 -10.13 3.50
CA PRO A 105 -0.79 -10.70 2.59
C PRO A 105 -1.09 -12.14 3.01
N ASP A 106 -2.35 -12.54 2.90
CA ASP A 106 -2.72 -13.94 3.10
C ASP A 106 -2.02 -14.80 2.03
N THR A 107 -1.57 -15.99 2.41
CA THR A 107 -0.95 -16.94 1.48
C THR A 107 -1.92 -17.38 0.36
N THR A 108 -3.21 -17.14 0.54
CA THR A 108 -4.26 -17.42 -0.45
C THR A 108 -4.50 -16.24 -1.40
N ASP A 109 -4.09 -15.00 -1.08
CA ASP A 109 -4.32 -13.81 -1.91
C ASP A 109 -3.64 -13.88 -3.28
N SER A 110 -2.55 -14.64 -3.38
CA SER A 110 -1.81 -14.86 -4.64
C SER A 110 -2.33 -16.02 -5.47
N ARG A 111 -3.35 -16.73 -5.00
CA ARG A 111 -3.90 -17.91 -5.69
C ARG A 111 -5.04 -17.53 -6.63
N ASN A 112 -5.19 -18.33 -7.70
CA ASN A 112 -6.40 -18.26 -8.51
C ASN A 112 -7.61 -18.67 -7.67
N SER A 113 -8.70 -17.91 -7.79
CA SER A 113 -9.98 -18.25 -7.19
C SER A 113 -10.92 -18.87 -8.24
N VAL A 114 -11.73 -19.84 -7.80
CA VAL A 114 -12.79 -20.41 -8.64
C VAL A 114 -14.12 -19.92 -8.10
N MET A 115 -14.89 -19.28 -8.96
CA MET A 115 -16.25 -18.83 -8.64
C MET A 115 -17.24 -19.70 -9.38
N GLU A 116 -18.15 -20.34 -8.66
CA GLU A 116 -19.25 -21.10 -9.22
C GLU A 116 -20.56 -20.32 -9.07
N ILE A 117 -21.28 -20.11 -10.17
CA ILE A 117 -22.55 -19.39 -10.21
C ILE A 117 -23.61 -20.35 -10.75
N ARG A 118 -24.69 -20.56 -9.96
CA ARG A 118 -25.79 -21.46 -10.32
C ARG A 118 -27.13 -20.79 -10.14
N GLY A 119 -28.09 -21.11 -11.00
CA GLY A 119 -29.47 -20.66 -10.85
C GLY A 119 -30.26 -21.28 -9.69
N GLY A 120 -29.70 -22.30 -9.03
CA GLY A 120 -30.36 -23.01 -7.92
C GLY A 120 -31.73 -23.59 -8.31
N ALA A 121 -32.74 -23.48 -7.43
CA ALA A 121 -34.10 -23.94 -7.64
C ALA A 121 -35.03 -22.94 -8.31
N GLY A 122 -34.49 -21.79 -8.80
CA GLY A 122 -35.27 -20.63 -9.27
C GLY A 122 -35.78 -20.71 -10.72
N GLY A 123 -35.59 -21.79 -11.46
CA GLY A 123 -36.05 -21.92 -12.84
C GLY A 123 -35.27 -21.03 -13.84
N ASP A 124 -35.92 -20.72 -14.99
CA ASP A 124 -35.26 -20.03 -16.12
C ASP A 124 -34.81 -18.60 -15.76
N GLU A 125 -35.56 -17.87 -14.97
CA GLU A 125 -35.22 -16.51 -14.54
C GLU A 125 -33.96 -16.49 -13.67
N ALA A 126 -33.81 -17.47 -12.77
CA ALA A 126 -32.60 -17.62 -11.97
C ALA A 126 -31.37 -17.97 -12.84
N ASN A 127 -31.55 -18.74 -13.91
CA ASN A 127 -30.48 -19.01 -14.89
C ASN A 127 -30.07 -17.78 -15.68
N ILE A 128 -31.04 -16.94 -16.07
CA ILE A 128 -30.77 -15.62 -16.71
C ILE A 128 -29.98 -14.73 -15.75
N PHE A 129 -30.40 -14.64 -14.51
CA PHE A 129 -29.68 -13.84 -13.48
C PHE A 129 -28.27 -14.39 -13.20
N ALA A 130 -28.08 -15.71 -13.18
CA ALA A 130 -26.74 -16.30 -13.08
C ALA A 130 -25.84 -15.89 -14.24
N GLY A 131 -26.39 -15.80 -15.47
CA GLY A 131 -25.69 -15.26 -16.63
C GLY A 131 -25.32 -13.77 -16.50
N ASP A 132 -26.19 -12.98 -15.89
CA ASP A 132 -25.91 -11.55 -15.61
C ASP A 132 -24.80 -11.40 -14.57
N LEU A 133 -24.82 -12.20 -13.51
CA LEU A 133 -23.75 -12.22 -12.50
C LEU A 133 -22.41 -12.63 -13.12
N PHE A 134 -22.39 -13.67 -13.97
CA PHE A 134 -21.17 -14.05 -14.69
C PHE A 134 -20.60 -12.90 -15.51
N ARG A 135 -21.44 -12.20 -16.27
CA ARG A 135 -21.00 -11.02 -17.05
C ARG A 135 -20.48 -9.90 -16.15
N MET A 136 -21.14 -9.64 -15.04
CA MET A 136 -20.71 -8.62 -14.07
C MET A 136 -19.32 -8.93 -13.52
N TYR A 137 -19.10 -10.14 -13.02
CA TYR A 137 -17.81 -10.53 -12.47
C TYR A 137 -16.69 -10.61 -13.51
N SER A 138 -17.01 -11.06 -14.74
CA SER A 138 -16.04 -11.07 -15.84
C SER A 138 -15.57 -9.65 -16.18
N ARG A 139 -16.48 -8.67 -16.27
CA ARG A 139 -16.10 -7.26 -16.50
C ARG A 139 -15.29 -6.67 -15.34
N TYR A 140 -15.66 -7.00 -14.10
CA TYR A 140 -14.88 -6.57 -12.95
C TYR A 140 -13.46 -7.15 -12.99
N ALA A 141 -13.32 -8.43 -13.29
CA ALA A 141 -12.03 -9.07 -13.46
C ALA A 141 -11.16 -8.39 -14.54
N GLU A 142 -11.76 -8.04 -15.68
CA GLU A 142 -11.08 -7.27 -16.74
C GLU A 142 -10.56 -5.92 -16.22
N THR A 143 -11.37 -5.19 -15.42
CA THR A 143 -10.93 -3.91 -14.84
C THR A 143 -9.79 -4.07 -13.83
N GLN A 144 -9.66 -5.24 -13.22
CA GLN A 144 -8.55 -5.59 -12.32
C GLN A 144 -7.35 -6.22 -13.04
N GLY A 145 -7.42 -6.41 -14.36
CA GLY A 145 -6.36 -7.06 -15.15
C GLY A 145 -6.27 -8.58 -14.91
N TRP A 146 -7.31 -9.19 -14.33
CA TRP A 146 -7.36 -10.64 -14.10
C TRP A 146 -7.82 -11.38 -15.38
N ARG A 147 -7.35 -12.61 -15.53
CA ARG A 147 -7.82 -13.51 -16.59
C ARG A 147 -9.00 -14.34 -16.09
N VAL A 148 -10.09 -14.37 -16.84
CA VAL A 148 -11.27 -15.22 -16.62
C VAL A 148 -11.28 -16.33 -17.67
#